data_58a2079d88413a12929bf628e77d60bb
#
_entry.id   58a2079d88413a12929bf628e77d60bb
#
_cell.length_a   1.000
_cell.length_b   1.000
_cell.length_c   1.000
_cell.angle_alpha   90.00
_cell.angle_beta   90.00
_cell.angle_gamma   90.00
#
_symmetry.space_group_name_H-M   'P 1'
#
loop_
_entity.id
_entity.type
_entity.pdbx_description
1 polymer ?
#
loop_
_entity_poly.entity_id
_entity_poly.type
_entity_poly.pdbx_seq_one_letter_code
_entity_poly.pdbx_strand_id
1 'polypeptide(L)'
;MHHLDLGLFHYQIDYTRVLLKNQYGNSLVDEVDRRLAAILRFPGLKIFTNGLQARLTANEYRNLMKVMVFVVDNLYKENTKGVKNFIKNKDLTQVYVTWNEMYAISRYEMFKESDLVKFKVRINYANKIRYYIELN
;
A
#
# COMPACT_ATOMS: atom_id res chain seq x y z
N MET A 1 -12.79 -9.43 -8.62
CA MET A 1 -12.34 -8.63 -7.45
C MET A 1 -11.33 -9.35 -6.57
N HIS A 2 -11.46 -10.66 -6.33
CA HIS A 2 -10.43 -11.42 -5.60
C HIS A 2 -9.02 -11.25 -6.16
N HIS A 3 -8.91 -11.09 -7.47
CA HIS A 3 -7.61 -10.89 -8.11
C HIS A 3 -6.91 -9.61 -7.64
N LEU A 4 -7.66 -8.50 -7.50
CA LEU A 4 -7.10 -7.25 -6.96
C LEU A 4 -6.86 -7.32 -5.46
N ASP A 5 -7.80 -7.88 -4.71
CA ASP A 5 -7.73 -7.93 -3.24
C ASP A 5 -6.63 -8.90 -2.76
N LEU A 6 -6.69 -10.16 -3.20
CA LEU A 6 -5.78 -11.20 -2.73
C LEU A 6 -4.52 -11.34 -3.58
N GLY A 7 -4.61 -11.07 -4.88
CA GLY A 7 -3.46 -11.18 -5.78
C GLY A 7 -2.56 -9.96 -5.72
N LEU A 8 -3.01 -8.85 -6.28
CA LEU A 8 -2.16 -7.68 -6.48
C LEU A 8 -1.93 -6.87 -5.20
N PHE A 9 -2.96 -6.61 -4.41
CA PHE A 9 -2.80 -5.81 -3.20
C PHE A 9 -1.98 -6.53 -2.14
N HIS A 10 -2.13 -7.84 -2.03
CA HIS A 10 -1.27 -8.66 -1.16
C HIS A 10 0.22 -8.42 -1.48
N TYR A 11 0.60 -8.48 -2.76
CA TYR A 11 1.97 -8.19 -3.16
C TYR A 11 2.38 -6.74 -2.87
N GLN A 12 1.47 -5.78 -3.03
CA GLN A 12 1.73 -4.38 -2.68
C GLN A 12 2.13 -4.23 -1.21
N ILE A 13 1.43 -4.92 -0.31
CA ILE A 13 1.73 -4.93 1.12
C ILE A 13 3.09 -5.60 1.40
N ASP A 14 3.35 -6.74 0.78
CA ASP A 14 4.63 -7.44 0.95
C ASP A 14 5.82 -6.61 0.48
N TYR A 15 5.71 -5.95 -0.67
CA TYR A 15 6.75 -5.06 -1.17
C TYR A 15 6.97 -3.86 -0.25
N THR A 16 5.92 -3.28 0.28
CA THR A 16 6.03 -2.18 1.25
C THR A 16 6.82 -2.62 2.48
N ARG A 17 6.53 -3.80 3.01
CA ARG A 17 7.23 -4.34 4.17
C ARG A 17 8.71 -4.55 3.90
N VAL A 18 9.05 -5.13 2.75
CA VAL A 18 10.44 -5.33 2.32
C VAL A 18 11.16 -4.00 2.14
N LEU A 19 10.50 -3.03 1.50
CA LEU A 19 11.04 -1.69 1.31
C LEU A 19 11.40 -1.02 2.63
N LEU A 20 10.48 -1.01 3.58
CA LEU A 20 10.68 -0.38 4.89
C LEU A 20 11.80 -1.07 5.67
N LYS A 21 11.84 -2.39 5.64
CA LYS A 21 12.91 -3.18 6.29
C LYS A 21 14.27 -2.88 5.68
N ASN A 22 14.36 -2.78 4.35
CA ASN A 22 15.63 -2.49 3.66
C ASN A 22 16.12 -1.07 3.91
N GLN A 23 15.22 -0.09 4.03
CA GLN A 23 15.58 1.32 4.22
C GLN A 23 15.88 1.67 5.67
N TYR A 24 15.16 1.10 6.63
CA TYR A 24 15.21 1.51 8.04
C TYR A 24 15.27 0.36 9.04
N GLY A 25 15.25 -0.88 8.57
CA GLY A 25 15.20 -2.06 9.45
C GLY A 25 13.82 -2.32 10.03
N ASN A 26 13.77 -3.15 11.07
CA ASN A 26 12.49 -3.60 11.65
C ASN A 26 11.72 -2.50 12.38
N SER A 27 12.38 -1.43 12.79
CA SER A 27 11.74 -0.34 13.56
C SER A 27 10.58 0.32 12.80
N LEU A 28 10.70 0.53 11.48
CA LEU A 28 9.61 1.08 10.68
C LEU A 28 8.49 0.07 10.43
N VAL A 29 8.81 -1.20 10.27
CA VAL A 29 7.79 -2.26 10.16
C VAL A 29 6.97 -2.33 11.45
N ASP A 30 7.63 -2.28 12.59
CA ASP A 30 6.97 -2.24 13.91
C ASP A 30 6.09 -1.00 14.07
N GLU A 31 6.54 0.15 13.59
CA GLU A 31 5.76 1.40 13.62
C GLU A 31 4.49 1.30 12.75
N VAL A 32 4.58 0.67 11.58
CA VAL A 32 3.40 0.39 10.74
C VAL A 32 2.40 -0.48 11.48
N ASP A 33 2.88 -1.56 12.10
CA ASP A 33 2.02 -2.47 12.87
C ASP A 33 1.39 -1.76 14.07
N ARG A 34 2.13 -0.89 14.75
CA ARG A 34 1.62 -0.06 15.85
C ARG A 34 0.51 0.90 15.36
N ARG A 35 0.71 1.56 14.23
CA ARG A 35 -0.28 2.46 13.64
C ARG A 35 -1.56 1.72 13.23
N LEU A 36 -1.42 0.53 12.64
CA LEU A 36 -2.56 -0.31 12.30
C LEU A 36 -3.38 -0.71 13.53
N ALA A 37 -2.71 -1.12 14.61
CA ALA A 37 -3.36 -1.49 15.86
C ALA A 37 -4.06 -0.30 16.55
N ALA A 38 -3.58 0.92 16.32
CA ALA A 38 -4.12 2.14 16.92
C ALA A 38 -5.29 2.77 16.14
N ILE A 39 -5.67 2.21 14.97
CA ILE A 39 -6.77 2.76 14.16
C ILE A 39 -8.07 2.72 14.95
N LEU A 40 -8.78 3.84 14.94
CA LEU A 40 -10.07 3.98 15.61
C LEU A 40 -11.10 3.00 15.05
N ARG A 41 -11.86 2.39 15.97
CA ARG A 41 -12.93 1.46 15.60
C ARG A 41 -14.13 2.21 15.08
N PHE A 42 -14.64 1.76 13.95
CA PHE A 42 -15.95 2.17 13.45
C PHE A 42 -16.66 0.96 12.80
N PRO A 43 -17.98 0.99 12.63
CA PRO A 43 -18.72 -0.13 12.05
C PRO A 43 -18.15 -0.56 10.71
N GLY A 44 -17.92 -1.86 10.54
CA GLY A 44 -17.41 -2.45 9.31
C GLY A 44 -15.89 -2.38 9.13
N LEU A 45 -15.15 -1.74 10.04
CA LEU A 45 -13.69 -1.75 10.02
C LEU A 45 -13.14 -2.82 10.97
N LYS A 46 -12.33 -3.72 10.42
CA LYS A 46 -11.60 -4.70 11.23
C LYS A 46 -10.29 -4.08 11.74
N ILE A 47 -9.92 -4.44 12.96
CA ILE A 47 -8.64 -4.03 13.57
C ILE A 47 -7.56 -5.03 13.21
N PHE A 48 -6.41 -4.53 12.78
CA PHE A 48 -5.26 -5.31 12.35
C PHE A 48 -4.26 -5.43 13.50
N THR A 49 -4.59 -6.22 14.53
CA THR A 49 -3.74 -6.42 15.71
C THR A 49 -2.49 -7.24 15.43
N ASN A 50 -2.52 -8.08 14.39
CA ASN A 50 -1.40 -8.94 14.00
C ASN A 50 -0.50 -8.33 12.92
N GLY A 51 -0.74 -7.08 12.55
CA GLY A 51 0.08 -6.33 11.60
C GLY A 51 0.01 -6.85 10.17
N LEU A 52 0.99 -6.43 9.37
CA LEU A 52 1.05 -6.74 7.94
C LEU A 52 1.44 -8.19 7.64
N GLN A 53 1.92 -8.95 8.61
CA GLN A 53 2.33 -10.34 8.42
C GLN A 53 1.16 -11.32 8.47
N ALA A 54 0.01 -10.90 8.99
CA ALA A 54 -1.15 -11.76 9.11
C ALA A 54 -1.69 -12.19 7.74
N ARG A 55 -2.14 -13.44 7.65
CA ARG A 55 -2.93 -13.88 6.50
C ARG A 55 -4.30 -13.24 6.55
N LEU A 56 -4.67 -12.52 5.50
CA LEU A 56 -5.89 -11.76 5.43
C LEU A 56 -6.85 -12.33 4.39
N THR A 57 -8.14 -12.23 4.66
CA THR A 57 -9.20 -12.50 3.68
C THR A 57 -9.31 -11.33 2.68
N ALA A 58 -10.02 -11.53 1.58
CA ALA A 58 -10.28 -10.46 0.60
C ALA A 58 -10.94 -9.25 1.24
N ASN A 59 -11.92 -9.46 2.14
CA ASN A 59 -12.60 -8.38 2.84
C ASN A 59 -11.65 -7.61 3.78
N GLU A 60 -10.75 -8.32 4.46
CA GLU A 60 -9.72 -7.69 5.29
C GLU A 60 -8.74 -6.85 4.46
N TYR A 61 -8.33 -7.33 3.29
CA TYR A 61 -7.52 -6.54 2.36
C TYR A 61 -8.25 -5.28 1.88
N ARG A 62 -9.55 -5.35 1.61
CA ARG A 62 -10.34 -4.16 1.25
C ARG A 62 -10.34 -3.13 2.37
N ASN A 63 -10.47 -3.57 3.61
CA ASN A 63 -10.39 -2.69 4.78
C ASN A 63 -8.98 -2.10 4.92
N LEU A 64 -7.96 -2.89 4.70
CA LEU A 64 -6.56 -2.45 4.73
C LEU A 64 -6.29 -1.38 3.67
N MET A 65 -6.83 -1.54 2.45
CA MET A 65 -6.73 -0.52 1.40
C MET A 65 -7.23 0.85 1.86
N LYS A 66 -8.30 0.89 2.62
CA LYS A 66 -8.91 2.14 3.09
C LYS A 66 -8.03 2.89 4.08
N VAL A 67 -7.20 2.20 4.83
CA VAL A 67 -6.45 2.78 5.95
C VAL A 67 -4.96 2.94 5.66
N MET A 68 -4.39 2.23 4.70
CA MET A 68 -2.95 2.24 4.45
C MET A 68 -2.39 3.62 4.07
N VAL A 69 -3.16 4.45 3.38
CA VAL A 69 -2.74 5.83 3.08
C VAL A 69 -2.40 6.58 4.37
N PHE A 70 -3.23 6.44 5.40
CA PHE A 70 -3.02 7.09 6.69
C PHE A 70 -1.88 6.46 7.48
N VAL A 71 -1.69 5.16 7.36
CA VAL A 71 -0.63 4.42 8.05
C VAL A 71 0.75 4.81 7.54
N VAL A 72 0.91 4.95 6.22
CA VAL A 72 2.20 5.27 5.60
C VAL A 72 2.48 6.77 5.52
N ASP A 73 1.48 7.61 5.73
CA ASP A 73 1.65 9.06 5.70
C ASP A 73 2.61 9.53 6.80
N ASN A 74 3.59 10.33 6.43
CA ASN A 74 4.62 10.82 7.36
C ASN A 74 5.26 9.72 8.22
N LEU A 75 5.49 8.55 7.64
CA LEU A 75 6.06 7.41 8.35
C LEU A 75 7.58 7.58 8.57
N TYR A 76 8.28 8.12 7.60
CA TYR A 76 9.71 8.40 7.66
C TYR A 76 10.05 9.68 6.90
N LYS A 77 11.23 10.24 7.16
CA LYS A 77 11.59 11.55 6.59
C LYS A 77 12.66 11.44 5.52
N GLU A 78 13.91 11.43 5.89
CA GLU A 78 15.03 11.58 4.99
C GLU A 78 15.88 10.32 4.88
N ASN A 79 16.66 10.24 3.82
CA ASN A 79 17.64 9.17 3.63
C ASN A 79 18.89 9.43 4.47
N THR A 80 18.78 9.33 5.80
CA THR A 80 19.88 9.59 6.74
C THR A 80 21.01 8.56 6.65
N LYS A 81 20.71 7.35 6.16
CA LYS A 81 21.69 6.26 6.04
C LYS A 81 22.32 6.17 4.64
N GLY A 82 21.98 7.07 3.74
CA GLY A 82 22.50 7.04 2.37
C GLY A 82 22.12 5.78 1.60
N VAL A 83 20.92 5.27 1.78
CA VAL A 83 20.43 4.06 1.11
C VAL A 83 20.33 4.30 -0.39
N LYS A 84 20.92 3.41 -1.19
CA LYS A 84 20.83 3.48 -2.64
C LYS A 84 19.40 3.17 -3.11
N ASN A 85 18.93 3.90 -4.12
CA ASN A 85 17.57 3.80 -4.65
C ASN A 85 16.49 4.02 -3.58
N PHE A 86 16.73 4.98 -2.69
CA PHE A 86 15.80 5.33 -1.62
C PHE A 86 14.47 5.83 -2.17
N ILE A 87 13.37 5.27 -1.66
CA ILE A 87 12.00 5.70 -1.98
C ILE A 87 11.56 6.71 -0.91
N LYS A 88 11.23 7.93 -1.33
CA LYS A 88 10.75 8.97 -0.42
C LYS A 88 9.37 8.60 0.13
N ASN A 89 9.09 9.04 1.36
CA ASN A 89 7.80 8.74 2.00
C ASN A 89 6.60 9.23 1.16
N LYS A 90 6.70 10.41 0.56
CA LYS A 90 5.63 10.94 -0.30
C LYS A 90 5.34 10.04 -1.50
N ASP A 91 6.35 9.39 -2.06
CA ASP A 91 6.19 8.49 -3.20
C ASP A 91 5.51 7.19 -2.76
N LEU A 92 5.85 6.67 -1.59
CA LEU A 92 5.17 5.52 -1.00
C LEU A 92 3.69 5.83 -0.71
N THR A 93 3.41 6.96 -0.10
CA THR A 93 2.03 7.41 0.14
C THR A 93 1.26 7.53 -1.17
N GLN A 94 1.87 8.10 -2.19
CA GLN A 94 1.24 8.26 -3.50
C GLN A 94 0.90 6.93 -4.16
N VAL A 95 1.69 5.89 -3.94
CA VAL A 95 1.37 4.53 -4.42
C VAL A 95 0.03 4.06 -3.85
N TYR A 96 -0.20 4.24 -2.56
CA TYR A 96 -1.45 3.84 -1.93
C TYR A 96 -2.64 4.70 -2.35
N VAL A 97 -2.45 6.00 -2.53
CA VAL A 97 -3.47 6.89 -3.10
C VAL A 97 -3.84 6.42 -4.51
N THR A 98 -2.85 6.18 -5.35
CA THR A 98 -3.04 5.72 -6.73
C THR A 98 -3.72 4.35 -6.77
N TRP A 99 -3.35 3.46 -5.85
CA TRP A 99 -4.02 2.16 -5.73
C TRP A 99 -5.51 2.31 -5.42
N ASN A 100 -5.86 3.16 -4.46
CA ASN A 100 -7.26 3.37 -4.10
C ASN A 100 -8.07 3.95 -5.27
N GLU A 101 -7.50 4.88 -6.03
CA GLU A 101 -8.12 5.43 -7.23
C GLU A 101 -8.32 4.36 -8.31
N MET A 102 -7.32 3.52 -8.55
CA MET A 102 -7.39 2.41 -9.49
C MET A 102 -8.46 1.40 -9.08
N TYR A 103 -8.51 1.07 -7.79
CA TYR A 103 -9.51 0.15 -7.26
C TYR A 103 -10.93 0.71 -7.41
N ALA A 104 -11.14 2.00 -7.12
CA ALA A 104 -12.42 2.66 -7.31
C ALA A 104 -12.86 2.60 -8.78
N ILE A 105 -11.97 2.89 -9.71
CA ILE A 105 -12.26 2.82 -11.15
C ILE A 105 -12.62 1.38 -11.56
N SER A 106 -11.92 0.38 -11.03
CA SER A 106 -12.17 -1.03 -11.35
C SER A 106 -13.57 -1.51 -10.94
N ARG A 107 -14.25 -0.76 -10.07
CA ARG A 107 -15.59 -1.07 -9.59
C ARG A 107 -16.70 -0.32 -10.32
N TYR A 108 -16.40 0.47 -11.33
CA TYR A 108 -17.40 1.15 -12.13
C TYR A 108 -18.27 0.11 -12.87
N GLU A 109 -19.57 0.29 -12.87
CA GLU A 109 -20.50 -0.55 -13.63
C GLU A 109 -20.35 -0.35 -15.13
N MET A 110 -19.99 0.86 -15.54
CA MET A 110 -19.74 1.22 -16.93
C MET A 110 -18.41 1.96 -17.07
N PHE A 111 -17.59 1.51 -18.02
CA PHE A 111 -16.31 2.16 -18.33
C PHE A 111 -16.43 3.03 -19.58
N LYS A 112 -15.91 4.26 -19.45
CA LYS A 112 -15.61 5.11 -20.61
C LYS A 112 -14.16 4.89 -21.02
N GLU A 113 -13.82 5.23 -22.27
CA GLU A 113 -12.43 5.12 -22.74
C GLU A 113 -11.47 5.96 -21.88
N SER A 114 -11.90 7.14 -21.42
CA SER A 114 -11.15 7.98 -20.49
C SER A 114 -10.85 7.27 -19.14
N ASP A 115 -11.74 6.42 -18.66
CA ASP A 115 -11.55 5.65 -17.44
C ASP A 115 -10.48 4.57 -17.63
N LEU A 116 -10.44 3.93 -18.80
CA LEU A 116 -9.41 2.96 -19.14
C LEU A 116 -8.02 3.60 -19.20
N VAL A 117 -7.90 4.80 -19.77
CA VAL A 117 -6.65 5.56 -19.79
C VAL A 117 -6.17 5.86 -18.38
N LYS A 118 -7.05 6.36 -17.51
CA LYS A 118 -6.75 6.62 -16.10
C LYS A 118 -6.29 5.36 -15.37
N PHE A 119 -6.97 4.26 -15.60
CA PHE A 119 -6.63 2.95 -15.00
C PHE A 119 -5.24 2.49 -15.42
N LYS A 120 -4.90 2.57 -16.70
CA LYS A 120 -3.57 2.22 -17.22
C LYS A 120 -2.46 3.07 -16.62
N VAL A 121 -2.66 4.37 -16.50
CA VAL A 121 -1.68 5.29 -15.91
C VAL A 121 -1.40 4.90 -14.45
N ARG A 122 -2.42 4.57 -13.69
CA ARG A 122 -2.29 4.18 -12.28
C ARG A 122 -1.61 2.83 -12.09
N ILE A 123 -1.92 1.85 -12.94
CA ILE A 123 -1.23 0.57 -12.96
C ILE A 123 0.26 0.77 -13.23
N ASN A 124 0.61 1.58 -14.22
CA ASN A 124 2.01 1.85 -14.57
C ASN A 124 2.76 2.51 -13.41
N TYR A 125 2.12 3.43 -12.70
CA TYR A 125 2.70 4.07 -11.52
C TYR A 125 2.98 3.05 -10.39
N ALA A 126 2.01 2.20 -10.07
CA ALA A 126 2.17 1.17 -9.05
C ALA A 126 3.28 0.18 -9.42
N ASN A 127 3.34 -0.24 -10.68
CA ASN A 127 4.38 -1.14 -11.19
C ASN A 127 5.78 -0.51 -11.15
N LYS A 128 5.89 0.80 -11.34
CA LYS A 128 7.16 1.51 -11.24
C LYS A 128 7.79 1.36 -9.86
N ILE A 129 7.01 1.54 -8.81
CA ILE A 129 7.51 1.38 -7.43
C ILE A 129 7.87 -0.08 -7.16
N ARG A 130 7.06 -1.03 -7.58
CA ARG A 130 7.36 -2.44 -7.49
C ARG A 130 8.70 -2.78 -8.14
N TYR A 131 8.95 -2.27 -9.34
CA TYR A 131 10.20 -2.48 -10.06
C TYR A 131 11.42 -1.99 -9.28
N TYR A 132 11.34 -0.82 -8.65
CA TYR A 132 12.43 -0.30 -7.81
C TYR A 132 12.73 -1.21 -6.61
N ILE A 133 11.72 -1.81 -6.02
CA ILE A 133 11.88 -2.73 -4.89
C ILE A 133 12.56 -4.03 -5.34
N GLU A 134 12.16 -4.56 -6.49
CA GLU A 134 12.73 -5.81 -7.03
C GLU A 134 14.20 -5.68 -7.44
N LEU A 135 14.67 -4.47 -7.78
CA LEU A 135 16.07 -4.21 -8.13
C LEU A 135 16.99 -4.12 -6.91
N ASN A 136 16.48 -4.01 -5.73
CA ASN A 136 17.23 -3.90 -4.47
C ASN A 136 17.09 -5.15 -3.64
#